data_fb886b6ac567255753f7673d3308a5f2
#
_entry.id   fb886b6ac567255753f7673d3308a5f2
#
_cell.length_a   1.000
_cell.length_b   1.000
_cell.length_c   1.000
_cell.angle_alpha   90.00
_cell.angle_beta   90.00
_cell.angle_gamma   90.00
#
_symmetry.space_group_name_H-M   'P 1'
#
loop_
_entity.id
_entity.type
_entity.pdbx_description
1 polymer ?
#
loop_
_entity_poly.entity_id
_entity_poly.type
_entity_poly.pdbx_seq_one_letter_code
_entity_poly.pdbx_strand_id
1 'polypeptide(L)'
;MNVIDDHMIDFDAYLRAPNEGASVRPASDWLDATLEAFTRPVHCTGSALPWFQTHNSIRLRRGELSIWPGMNGHGKSMMISQVMLHLLDQGEKVCICSMEMKPHETMQRMCRQAFGSSAPRISDIKDLHKWTDGRLWLYDQQGQVNPDRVIAVGRYCHEIGINHLVVDNLLSCGIAEDGYNDQKAFALALATHAHDTRQSVHLLAHSRKGKDELAPPNKYDVRGSASITDLADNVFTVYRNKRKEKELAEGNGNPEEFDALMIVDKHRHGEWEGRIQLWFDKGSQSYVERYNEQPKAMKLFAADEEVDF
;
A
#
# COMPACT_ATOMS: atom_id res chain seq x y z
N MET A 1 15.29 13.20 -5.33
CA MET A 1 14.73 11.89 -4.95
C MET A 1 15.56 11.37 -3.79
N ASN A 2 14.94 11.22 -2.63
CA ASN A 2 15.65 10.74 -1.45
C ASN A 2 15.71 9.22 -1.48
N VAL A 3 16.90 8.68 -1.70
CA VAL A 3 17.18 7.24 -1.59
C VAL A 3 17.57 6.98 -0.14
N ILE A 4 16.97 5.98 0.48
CA ILE A 4 17.45 5.47 1.78
C ILE A 4 18.57 4.48 1.46
N ASP A 5 19.80 4.88 1.81
CA ASP A 5 20.98 4.03 1.71
C ASP A 5 21.22 3.33 3.05
N ASP A 6 21.66 2.09 3.01
CA ASP A 6 22.02 1.31 4.19
C ASP A 6 23.02 2.02 5.12
N HIS A 7 23.91 2.84 4.55
CA HIS A 7 24.88 3.63 5.32
C HIS A 7 24.23 4.73 6.18
N MET A 8 22.95 5.07 5.91
CA MET A 8 22.20 6.06 6.68
C MET A 8 21.49 5.42 7.87
N ILE A 9 21.49 4.08 7.97
CA ILE A 9 20.74 3.35 8.98
C ILE A 9 21.72 2.61 9.90
N ASP A 10 21.72 2.94 11.18
CA ASP A 10 22.40 2.14 12.20
C ASP A 10 21.53 0.95 12.58
N PHE A 11 21.64 -0.13 11.79
CA PHE A 11 20.86 -1.34 11.99
C PHE A 11 21.04 -1.95 13.38
N ASP A 12 22.25 -1.90 13.93
CA ASP A 12 22.54 -2.44 15.27
C ASP A 12 21.84 -1.66 16.37
N ALA A 13 21.81 -0.34 16.27
CA ALA A 13 21.09 0.50 17.22
C ALA A 13 19.57 0.22 17.19
N TYR A 14 19.00 0.14 15.98
CA TYR A 14 17.56 -0.14 15.82
C TYR A 14 17.15 -1.54 16.26
N LEU A 15 18.00 -2.55 16.11
CA LEU A 15 17.70 -3.90 16.57
C LEU A 15 17.82 -4.04 18.11
N ARG A 16 18.69 -3.24 18.74
CA ARG A 16 18.88 -3.25 20.20
C ARG A 16 17.95 -2.31 20.94
N ALA A 17 17.23 -1.43 20.24
CA ALA A 17 16.30 -0.50 20.89
C ALA A 17 15.29 -1.31 21.72
N PRO A 18 15.17 -1.06 23.04
CA PRO A 18 14.18 -1.75 23.85
C PRO A 18 12.79 -1.43 23.31
N ASN A 19 11.89 -2.43 23.29
CA ASN A 19 10.47 -2.15 23.16
C ASN A 19 10.14 -1.13 24.25
N GLU A 20 9.71 0.07 23.88
CA GLU A 20 9.23 1.05 24.84
C GLU A 20 8.12 0.38 25.63
N GLY A 21 8.42 0.07 26.88
CA GLY A 21 7.68 -0.91 27.68
C GLY A 21 6.19 -0.63 27.70
N ALA A 22 5.41 -1.67 27.45
CA ALA A 22 3.99 -1.64 27.70
C ALA A 22 3.74 -1.11 29.13
N SER A 23 3.10 0.06 29.24
CA SER A 23 2.79 0.65 30.53
C SER A 23 1.35 0.32 30.90
N VAL A 24 1.16 -0.20 32.13
CA VAL A 24 -0.17 -0.31 32.72
C VAL A 24 -0.54 1.05 33.29
N ARG A 25 -1.58 1.67 32.75
CA ARG A 25 -2.04 3.01 33.14
C ARG A 25 -3.50 2.95 33.59
N PRO A 26 -3.93 3.79 34.55
CA PRO A 26 -5.33 3.91 34.91
C PRO A 26 -6.20 4.26 33.71
N ALA A 27 -7.42 3.74 33.66
CA ALA A 27 -8.36 4.04 32.56
C ALA A 27 -8.67 5.53 32.44
N SER A 28 -8.62 6.29 33.55
CA SER A 28 -8.81 7.74 33.59
C SER A 28 -7.79 8.53 32.74
N ASP A 29 -6.59 7.99 32.56
CA ASP A 29 -5.54 8.64 31.76
C ASP A 29 -5.91 8.73 30.25
N TRP A 30 -6.91 7.97 29.84
CA TRP A 30 -7.37 7.91 28.46
C TRP A 30 -8.57 8.84 28.17
N LEU A 31 -8.97 9.71 29.15
CA LEU A 31 -10.14 10.56 29.02
C LEU A 31 -10.07 11.45 27.77
N ASP A 32 -8.98 12.18 27.59
CA ASP A 32 -8.82 13.15 26.49
C ASP A 32 -8.85 12.42 25.13
N ALA A 33 -8.12 11.30 25.02
CA ALA A 33 -8.11 10.49 23.80
C ALA A 33 -9.50 9.90 23.51
N THR A 34 -10.26 9.54 24.55
CA THR A 34 -11.63 9.04 24.43
C THR A 34 -12.58 10.15 23.94
N LEU A 35 -12.48 11.34 24.53
CA LEU A 35 -13.28 12.51 24.10
C LEU A 35 -12.97 12.87 22.64
N GLU A 36 -11.70 12.88 22.26
CA GLU A 36 -11.27 13.11 20.88
C GLU A 36 -11.87 12.09 19.91
N ALA A 37 -11.87 10.80 20.29
CA ALA A 37 -12.45 9.73 19.47
C ALA A 37 -13.97 9.89 19.26
N PHE A 38 -14.70 10.43 20.24
CA PHE A 38 -16.14 10.70 20.11
C PHE A 38 -16.46 12.01 19.34
N THR A 39 -15.56 12.97 19.37
CA THR A 39 -15.77 14.28 18.72
C THR A 39 -15.33 14.30 17.27
N ARG A 40 -14.40 13.44 16.86
CA ARG A 40 -13.98 13.28 15.46
C ARG A 40 -14.89 12.26 14.77
N PRO A 41 -15.58 12.63 13.68
CA PRO A 41 -16.33 11.64 12.89
C PRO A 41 -15.40 10.50 12.44
N VAL A 42 -15.80 9.28 12.67
CA VAL A 42 -15.02 8.04 12.34
C VAL A 42 -14.62 8.02 10.86
N HIS A 43 -15.46 8.60 9.98
CA HIS A 43 -15.20 8.69 8.54
C HIS A 43 -14.13 9.72 8.15
N CYS A 44 -13.66 10.57 9.07
CA CYS A 44 -12.67 11.60 8.80
C CYS A 44 -11.26 11.22 9.25
N THR A 45 -11.08 10.09 9.94
CA THR A 45 -9.77 9.66 10.43
C THR A 45 -9.10 8.74 9.42
N GLY A 46 -7.94 9.16 8.90
CA GLY A 46 -7.14 8.41 7.93
C GLY A 46 -7.27 8.91 6.49
N SER A 47 -6.39 8.42 5.63
CA SER A 47 -6.26 8.85 4.25
C SER A 47 -7.18 8.06 3.33
N ALA A 48 -7.70 8.71 2.30
CA ALA A 48 -8.60 8.09 1.32
C ALA A 48 -7.84 7.24 0.30
N LEU A 49 -8.49 6.25 -0.27
CA LEU A 49 -8.05 5.55 -1.47
C LEU A 49 -8.36 6.40 -2.72
N PRO A 50 -7.70 6.14 -3.87
CA PRO A 50 -7.88 6.95 -5.09
C PRO A 50 -9.27 6.85 -5.73
N TRP A 51 -10.07 5.86 -5.34
CA TRP A 51 -11.38 5.59 -5.92
C TRP A 51 -12.48 6.20 -5.08
N PHE A 52 -13.28 7.08 -5.69
CA PHE A 52 -14.35 7.82 -5.02
C PHE A 52 -15.38 6.91 -4.34
N GLN A 53 -15.71 5.77 -4.97
CA GLN A 53 -16.64 4.78 -4.40
C GLN A 53 -16.18 4.22 -3.05
N THR A 54 -14.90 4.40 -2.66
CA THR A 54 -14.34 3.93 -1.37
C THR A 54 -14.40 5.00 -0.28
N HIS A 55 -14.62 6.27 -0.63
CA HIS A 55 -14.38 7.40 0.27
C HIS A 55 -15.27 7.41 1.52
N ASN A 56 -16.44 6.83 1.45
CA ASN A 56 -17.35 6.77 2.61
C ASN A 56 -17.19 5.50 3.45
N SER A 57 -16.38 4.53 2.99
CA SER A 57 -16.32 3.20 3.57
C SER A 57 -14.93 2.79 4.02
N ILE A 58 -13.89 3.28 3.36
CA ILE A 58 -12.53 2.80 3.57
C ILE A 58 -11.60 3.98 3.84
N ARG A 59 -10.80 3.86 4.90
CA ARG A 59 -9.72 4.79 5.24
C ARG A 59 -8.49 4.01 5.66
N LEU A 60 -7.33 4.46 5.21
CA LEU A 60 -6.04 3.99 5.68
C LEU A 60 -5.63 4.83 6.89
N ARG A 61 -5.64 4.23 8.06
CA ARG A 61 -5.37 4.93 9.32
C ARG A 61 -3.93 4.71 9.76
N ARG A 62 -3.40 5.67 10.46
CA ARG A 62 -2.08 5.56 11.07
C ARG A 62 -2.07 4.51 12.17
N GLY A 63 -0.99 3.74 12.24
CA GLY A 63 -0.83 2.67 13.23
C GLY A 63 -1.48 1.35 12.82
N GLU A 64 -1.92 1.20 11.57
CA GLU A 64 -2.55 -0.03 11.07
C GLU A 64 -1.61 -0.81 10.15
N LEU A 65 -1.66 -2.14 10.29
CA LEU A 65 -1.10 -3.08 9.33
C LEU A 65 -2.15 -3.45 8.29
N SER A 66 -1.90 -3.10 7.03
CA SER A 66 -2.72 -3.48 5.88
C SER A 66 -2.01 -4.53 5.04
N ILE A 67 -2.65 -5.67 4.82
CA ILE A 67 -2.11 -6.72 3.93
C ILE A 67 -2.81 -6.64 2.58
N TRP A 68 -2.00 -6.73 1.51
CA TRP A 68 -2.45 -6.68 0.12
C TRP A 68 -2.16 -8.03 -0.57
N PRO A 69 -3.00 -9.06 -0.36
CA PRO A 69 -2.79 -10.35 -0.98
C PRO A 69 -3.25 -10.36 -2.44
N GLY A 70 -2.67 -11.26 -3.21
CA GLY A 70 -3.07 -11.51 -4.60
C GLY A 70 -2.10 -12.44 -5.29
N MET A 71 -2.55 -13.09 -6.36
CA MET A 71 -1.71 -14.00 -7.14
C MET A 71 -0.61 -13.23 -7.89
N ASN A 72 0.43 -13.94 -8.34
CA ASN A 72 1.47 -13.34 -9.17
C ASN A 72 0.87 -12.77 -10.45
N GLY A 73 1.30 -11.56 -10.84
CA GLY A 73 0.80 -10.89 -12.02
C GLY A 73 -0.62 -10.29 -11.91
N HIS A 74 -1.24 -10.31 -10.72
CA HIS A 74 -2.56 -9.70 -10.50
C HIS A 74 -2.52 -8.19 -10.25
N GLY A 75 -1.36 -7.54 -10.33
CA GLY A 75 -1.26 -6.09 -10.28
C GLY A 75 -1.17 -5.48 -8.90
N LYS A 76 -0.80 -6.24 -7.86
CA LYS A 76 -0.61 -5.73 -6.48
C LYS A 76 0.27 -4.48 -6.44
N SER A 77 1.48 -4.58 -6.97
CA SER A 77 2.44 -3.46 -6.98
C SER A 77 1.98 -2.27 -7.84
N MET A 78 1.15 -2.51 -8.87
CA MET A 78 0.52 -1.43 -9.65
C MET A 78 -0.57 -0.71 -8.86
N MET A 79 -1.42 -1.47 -8.18
CA MET A 79 -2.49 -0.92 -7.36
C MET A 79 -1.92 -0.12 -6.19
N ILE A 80 -0.94 -0.68 -5.48
CA ILE A 80 -0.34 0.00 -4.33
C ILE A 80 0.42 1.27 -4.76
N SER A 81 1.11 1.29 -5.90
CA SER A 81 1.78 2.50 -6.37
C SER A 81 0.80 3.63 -6.68
N GLN A 82 -0.38 3.33 -7.23
CA GLN A 82 -1.44 4.30 -7.44
C GLN A 82 -2.03 4.81 -6.11
N VAL A 83 -2.23 3.90 -5.14
CA VAL A 83 -2.66 4.29 -3.79
C VAL A 83 -1.62 5.21 -3.16
N MET A 84 -0.33 4.86 -3.22
CA MET A 84 0.73 5.69 -2.64
C MET A 84 0.82 7.07 -3.28
N LEU A 85 0.66 7.20 -4.61
CA LEU A 85 0.56 8.50 -5.27
C LEU A 85 -0.59 9.35 -4.72
N HIS A 86 -1.74 8.74 -4.49
CA HIS A 86 -2.90 9.44 -3.93
C HIS A 86 -2.69 9.84 -2.46
N LEU A 87 -1.94 9.05 -1.69
CA LEU A 87 -1.55 9.42 -0.32
C LEU A 87 -0.58 10.60 -0.30
N LEU A 88 0.39 10.62 -1.21
CA LEU A 88 1.30 11.75 -1.39
C LEU A 88 0.55 13.05 -1.72
N ASP A 89 -0.51 12.97 -2.52
CA ASP A 89 -1.38 14.10 -2.87
C ASP A 89 -2.18 14.61 -1.67
N GLN A 90 -2.49 13.75 -0.70
CA GLN A 90 -3.11 14.10 0.58
C GLN A 90 -2.09 14.62 1.62
N GLY A 91 -0.82 14.80 1.24
CA GLY A 91 0.24 15.30 2.13
C GLY A 91 0.92 14.26 2.99
N GLU A 92 0.64 12.97 2.77
CA GLU A 92 1.34 11.90 3.48
C GLU A 92 2.76 11.72 2.93
N LYS A 93 3.65 11.16 3.77
CA LYS A 93 5.01 10.78 3.37
C LYS A 93 5.11 9.28 3.29
N VAL A 94 5.72 8.78 2.23
CA VAL A 94 5.72 7.36 1.86
C VAL A 94 7.13 6.84 1.66
N CYS A 95 7.41 5.63 2.16
CA CYS A 95 8.57 4.83 1.76
C CYS A 95 8.10 3.54 1.09
N ILE A 96 8.67 3.21 -0.07
CA ILE A 96 8.43 1.95 -0.77
C ILE A 96 9.70 1.10 -0.73
N CYS A 97 9.64 -0.01 -0.01
CA CYS A 97 10.65 -1.06 0.01
C CYS A 97 10.23 -2.13 -0.99
N SER A 98 10.63 -1.98 -2.26
CA SER A 98 10.39 -2.99 -3.28
C SER A 98 11.67 -3.79 -3.52
N MET A 99 11.64 -5.09 -3.19
CA MET A 99 12.74 -6.02 -3.41
C MET A 99 12.70 -6.65 -4.81
N GLU A 100 11.60 -6.46 -5.55
CA GLU A 100 11.41 -7.02 -6.89
C GLU A 100 11.69 -6.01 -8.00
N MET A 101 11.40 -4.74 -7.76
CA MET A 101 11.53 -3.68 -8.76
C MET A 101 12.60 -2.67 -8.39
N LYS A 102 13.40 -2.29 -9.39
CA LYS A 102 14.36 -1.21 -9.22
C LYS A 102 13.66 0.14 -8.99
N PRO A 103 14.27 1.07 -8.25
CA PRO A 103 13.67 2.38 -7.96
C PRO A 103 13.22 3.14 -9.22
N HIS A 104 14.03 3.12 -10.29
CA HIS A 104 13.65 3.82 -11.53
C HIS A 104 12.45 3.18 -12.25
N GLU A 105 12.25 1.87 -12.16
CA GLU A 105 11.09 1.17 -12.73
C GLU A 105 9.81 1.51 -11.93
N THR A 106 9.93 1.61 -10.60
CA THR A 106 8.85 2.09 -9.74
C THR A 106 8.49 3.53 -10.11
N MET A 107 9.47 4.43 -10.25
CA MET A 107 9.22 5.82 -10.64
C MET A 107 8.66 5.91 -12.06
N GLN A 108 9.11 5.10 -13.02
CA GLN A 108 8.55 5.06 -14.38
C GLN A 108 7.05 4.72 -14.36
N ARG A 109 6.66 3.73 -13.55
CA ARG A 109 5.24 3.38 -13.34
C ARG A 109 4.48 4.53 -12.73
N MET A 110 4.99 5.12 -11.65
CA MET A 110 4.34 6.23 -10.96
C MET A 110 4.20 7.47 -11.87
N CYS A 111 5.15 7.75 -12.76
CA CYS A 111 5.02 8.80 -13.76
C CYS A 111 3.85 8.53 -14.70
N ARG A 112 3.70 7.31 -15.22
CA ARG A 112 2.57 6.96 -16.07
C ARG A 112 1.24 7.14 -15.35
N GLN A 113 1.15 6.68 -14.11
CA GLN A 113 -0.05 6.78 -13.27
C GLN A 113 -0.38 8.24 -12.93
N ALA A 114 0.62 9.02 -12.55
CA ALA A 114 0.43 10.42 -12.18
C ALA A 114 -0.12 11.28 -13.33
N PHE A 115 0.29 11.00 -14.57
CA PHE A 115 -0.11 11.78 -15.72
C PHE A 115 -1.14 11.11 -16.65
N GLY A 116 -1.65 9.94 -16.26
CA GLY A 116 -2.63 9.20 -17.03
C GLY A 116 -2.13 8.85 -18.45
N SER A 117 -0.83 8.66 -18.65
CA SER A 117 -0.21 8.57 -19.97
C SER A 117 0.82 7.45 -20.06
N SER A 118 0.86 6.76 -21.22
CA SER A 118 1.90 5.77 -21.52
C SER A 118 3.28 6.41 -21.76
N ALA A 119 3.30 7.69 -22.16
CA ALA A 119 4.49 8.45 -22.50
C ALA A 119 4.37 9.90 -21.96
N PRO A 120 4.55 10.10 -20.64
CA PRO A 120 4.58 11.44 -20.05
C PRO A 120 5.69 12.29 -20.69
N ARG A 121 5.48 13.60 -20.81
CA ARG A 121 6.49 14.52 -21.30
C ARG A 121 7.68 14.58 -20.35
N ILE A 122 8.86 14.94 -20.85
CA ILE A 122 10.07 15.09 -20.03
C ILE A 122 9.86 16.13 -18.91
N SER A 123 9.12 17.21 -19.19
CA SER A 123 8.71 18.19 -18.17
C SER A 123 7.92 17.55 -17.05
N ASP A 124 6.90 16.74 -17.39
CA ASP A 124 6.02 16.06 -16.43
C ASP A 124 6.82 15.13 -15.52
N ILE A 125 7.78 14.37 -16.08
CA ILE A 125 8.67 13.49 -15.33
C ILE A 125 9.50 14.31 -14.33
N LYS A 126 10.09 15.43 -14.76
CA LYS A 126 10.88 16.32 -13.90
C LYS A 126 10.02 16.93 -12.80
N ASP A 127 8.80 17.34 -13.13
CA ASP A 127 7.85 17.93 -12.17
C ASP A 127 7.44 16.91 -11.12
N LEU A 128 7.16 15.64 -11.50
CA LEU A 128 6.86 14.60 -10.53
C LEU A 128 8.07 14.36 -9.59
N HIS A 129 9.28 14.26 -10.13
CA HIS A 129 10.48 14.08 -9.30
C HIS A 129 10.69 15.24 -8.33
N LYS A 130 10.46 16.48 -8.75
CA LYS A 130 10.51 17.65 -7.87
C LYS A 130 9.41 17.60 -6.80
N TRP A 131 8.20 17.24 -7.19
CA TRP A 131 7.05 17.16 -6.30
C TRP A 131 7.18 16.05 -5.26
N THR A 132 7.79 14.90 -5.61
CA THR A 132 8.02 13.79 -4.70
C THR A 132 9.22 14.00 -3.76
N ASP A 133 10.03 15.04 -3.97
CA ASP A 133 11.18 15.33 -3.11
C ASP A 133 10.72 15.66 -1.69
N GLY A 134 11.31 15.01 -0.69
CA GLY A 134 10.90 15.12 0.72
C GLY A 134 9.54 14.51 1.06
N ARG A 135 8.90 13.76 0.13
CA ARG A 135 7.61 13.08 0.33
C ARG A 135 7.67 11.58 0.04
N LEU A 136 8.44 11.15 -0.97
CA LEU A 136 8.58 9.77 -1.39
C LEU A 136 10.04 9.32 -1.24
N TRP A 137 10.23 8.18 -0.57
CA TRP A 137 11.50 7.48 -0.44
C TRP A 137 11.38 6.10 -1.07
N LEU A 138 12.43 5.66 -1.74
CA LEU A 138 12.53 4.32 -2.29
C LEU A 138 13.74 3.64 -1.66
N TYR A 139 13.51 2.48 -1.03
CA TYR A 139 14.59 1.67 -0.50
C TYR A 139 15.19 0.83 -1.62
N ASP A 140 16.46 1.12 -1.96
CA ASP A 140 17.16 0.50 -3.07
C ASP A 140 17.91 -0.76 -2.63
N GLN A 141 17.14 -1.80 -2.34
CA GLN A 141 17.68 -3.12 -2.02
C GLN A 141 17.02 -4.17 -2.89
N GLN A 142 17.83 -4.88 -3.67
CA GLN A 142 17.36 -5.93 -4.57
C GLN A 142 17.56 -7.31 -3.94
N GLY A 143 16.63 -8.24 -4.21
CA GLY A 143 16.71 -9.62 -3.76
C GLY A 143 16.19 -9.83 -2.34
N GLN A 144 16.69 -10.88 -1.67
CA GLN A 144 16.23 -11.21 -0.32
C GLN A 144 16.80 -10.25 0.72
N VAL A 145 15.92 -9.78 1.60
CA VAL A 145 16.25 -8.91 2.74
C VAL A 145 15.86 -9.62 4.03
N ASN A 146 16.71 -9.56 5.05
CA ASN A 146 16.37 -10.10 6.35
C ASN A 146 15.16 -9.35 6.95
N PRO A 147 14.16 -10.05 7.57
CA PRO A 147 13.02 -9.44 8.23
C PRO A 147 13.40 -8.33 9.23
N ASP A 148 14.41 -8.56 10.07
CA ASP A 148 14.88 -7.58 11.05
C ASP A 148 15.34 -6.28 10.39
N ARG A 149 15.97 -6.40 9.21
CA ARG A 149 16.41 -5.24 8.44
C ARG A 149 15.23 -4.41 7.94
N VAL A 150 14.14 -5.04 7.53
CA VAL A 150 12.91 -4.33 7.13
C VAL A 150 12.32 -3.57 8.32
N ILE A 151 12.32 -4.16 9.52
CA ILE A 151 11.87 -3.50 10.74
C ILE A 151 12.77 -2.29 11.08
N ALA A 152 14.10 -2.44 10.95
CA ALA A 152 15.03 -1.33 11.17
C ALA A 152 14.81 -0.18 10.18
N VAL A 153 14.59 -0.50 8.89
CA VAL A 153 14.20 0.51 7.87
C VAL A 153 12.90 1.20 8.27
N GLY A 154 11.90 0.46 8.75
CA GLY A 154 10.63 1.02 9.24
C GLY A 154 10.84 2.01 10.39
N ARG A 155 11.66 1.67 11.38
CA ARG A 155 12.01 2.54 12.51
C ARG A 155 12.72 3.82 12.06
N TYR A 156 13.72 3.69 11.17
CA TYR A 156 14.37 4.85 10.57
C TYR A 156 13.39 5.73 9.80
N CYS A 157 12.51 5.14 9.00
CA CYS A 157 11.47 5.86 8.28
C CYS A 157 10.55 6.64 9.24
N HIS A 158 10.19 6.03 10.38
CA HIS A 158 9.41 6.71 11.41
C HIS A 158 10.13 7.94 11.97
N GLU A 159 11.43 7.83 12.33
CA GLU A 159 12.22 8.93 12.88
C GLU A 159 12.32 10.12 11.94
N ILE A 160 12.43 9.89 10.63
CA ILE A 160 12.43 10.96 9.63
C ILE A 160 11.04 11.43 9.21
N GLY A 161 10.00 10.96 9.92
CA GLY A 161 8.61 11.41 9.77
C GLY A 161 7.86 10.81 8.58
N ILE A 162 8.24 9.65 8.09
CA ILE A 162 7.50 8.92 7.05
C ILE A 162 6.28 8.24 7.67
N ASN A 163 5.11 8.46 7.06
CA ASN A 163 3.81 8.03 7.59
C ASN A 163 3.39 6.64 7.09
N HIS A 164 3.78 6.27 5.88
CA HIS A 164 3.41 5.01 5.25
C HIS A 164 4.65 4.25 4.78
N LEU A 165 4.75 2.98 5.19
CA LEU A 165 5.79 2.04 4.78
C LEU A 165 5.16 0.95 3.93
N VAL A 166 5.65 0.76 2.71
CA VAL A 166 5.25 -0.35 1.82
C VAL A 166 6.35 -1.39 1.79
N VAL A 167 6.01 -2.65 2.02
CA VAL A 167 6.91 -3.82 1.91
C VAL A 167 6.42 -4.71 0.76
N ASP A 168 7.12 -4.70 -0.36
CA ASP A 168 6.78 -5.46 -1.56
C ASP A 168 7.93 -6.42 -1.90
N ASN A 169 7.88 -7.70 -1.53
CA ASN A 169 6.79 -8.42 -0.87
C ASN A 169 7.28 -9.33 0.28
N LEU A 170 6.35 -10.02 0.95
CA LEU A 170 6.62 -10.92 2.08
C LEU A 170 7.68 -12.00 1.75
N LEU A 171 7.63 -12.62 0.57
CA LEU A 171 8.55 -13.70 0.19
C LEU A 171 9.99 -13.20 -0.04
N SER A 172 10.15 -11.94 -0.45
CA SER A 172 11.45 -11.31 -0.64
C SER A 172 12.10 -10.90 0.69
N CYS A 173 11.39 -11.06 1.81
CA CYS A 173 11.95 -10.83 3.15
C CYS A 173 12.71 -12.05 3.71
N GLY A 174 13.24 -12.92 2.85
CA GLY A 174 14.11 -14.02 3.27
C GLY A 174 13.43 -15.14 4.06
N ILE A 175 12.11 -15.18 4.03
CA ILE A 175 11.29 -16.15 4.75
C ILE A 175 10.83 -17.24 3.76
N ALA A 176 11.05 -18.51 4.11
CA ALA A 176 10.64 -19.63 3.28
C ALA A 176 9.10 -19.68 3.07
N GLU A 177 8.65 -20.17 1.91
CA GLU A 177 7.22 -20.28 1.59
C GLU A 177 6.45 -21.17 2.57
N ASP A 178 7.11 -22.16 3.15
CA ASP A 178 6.58 -23.11 4.15
C ASP A 178 6.95 -22.70 5.59
N GLY A 179 7.70 -21.60 5.78
CA GLY A 179 8.10 -21.04 7.06
C GLY A 179 6.96 -20.29 7.76
N TYR A 180 5.82 -20.95 8.03
CA TYR A 180 4.61 -20.30 8.57
C TYR A 180 4.82 -19.57 9.90
N ASN A 181 5.69 -20.09 10.76
CA ASN A 181 6.00 -19.47 12.04
C ASN A 181 6.79 -18.18 11.85
N ASP A 182 7.77 -18.18 10.95
CA ASP A 182 8.61 -17.00 10.66
C ASP A 182 7.78 -15.92 9.96
N GLN A 183 6.90 -16.31 9.05
CA GLN A 183 5.95 -15.39 8.40
C GLN A 183 5.02 -14.74 9.43
N LYS A 184 4.50 -15.53 10.38
CA LYS A 184 3.68 -15.02 11.48
C LYS A 184 4.47 -14.09 12.38
N ALA A 185 5.70 -14.46 12.75
CA ALA A 185 6.56 -13.63 13.58
C ALA A 185 6.87 -12.28 12.91
N PHE A 186 7.17 -12.29 11.62
CA PHE A 186 7.41 -11.07 10.87
C PHE A 186 6.16 -10.19 10.74
N ALA A 187 5.00 -10.78 10.44
CA ALA A 187 3.74 -10.03 10.40
C ALA A 187 3.39 -9.42 11.77
N LEU A 188 3.66 -10.16 12.87
CA LEU A 188 3.50 -9.63 14.22
C LEU A 188 4.46 -8.46 14.49
N ALA A 189 5.73 -8.58 14.09
CA ALA A 189 6.70 -7.50 14.24
C ALA A 189 6.29 -6.24 13.45
N LEU A 190 5.76 -6.39 12.23
CA LEU A 190 5.24 -5.28 11.44
C LEU A 190 3.98 -4.65 12.09
N ALA A 191 3.06 -5.47 12.62
CA ALA A 191 1.88 -4.98 13.33
C ALA A 191 2.27 -4.21 14.60
N THR A 192 3.20 -4.77 15.39
CA THR A 192 3.73 -4.10 16.58
C THR A 192 4.39 -2.79 16.22
N HIS A 193 5.27 -2.79 15.19
CA HIS A 193 5.90 -1.57 14.70
C HIS A 193 4.86 -0.52 14.28
N ALA A 194 3.82 -0.91 13.53
CA ALA A 194 2.76 0.01 13.12
C ALA A 194 2.06 0.64 14.33
N HIS A 195 1.66 -0.17 15.31
CA HIS A 195 0.97 0.30 16.52
C HIS A 195 1.84 1.23 17.37
N ASP A 196 3.10 0.86 17.62
CA ASP A 196 4.01 1.60 18.50
C ASP A 196 4.42 2.96 17.91
N THR A 197 4.69 2.98 16.60
CA THR A 197 5.15 4.18 15.89
C THR A 197 4.02 5.01 15.30
N ARG A 198 2.79 4.47 15.24
CA ARG A 198 1.67 5.05 14.48
C ARG A 198 1.98 5.23 12.98
N GLN A 199 2.93 4.49 12.44
CA GLN A 199 3.18 4.41 11.02
C GLN A 199 2.20 3.42 10.38
N SER A 200 1.62 3.73 9.23
CA SER A 200 0.81 2.77 8.46
C SER A 200 1.74 1.84 7.68
N VAL A 201 1.58 0.53 7.87
CA VAL A 201 2.40 -0.47 7.19
C VAL A 201 1.55 -1.22 6.17
N HIS A 202 2.05 -1.32 4.93
CA HIS A 202 1.40 -2.03 3.83
C HIS A 202 2.28 -3.19 3.39
N LEU A 203 1.84 -4.42 3.67
CA LEU A 203 2.56 -5.64 3.31
C LEU A 203 1.90 -6.29 2.09
N LEU A 204 2.64 -6.42 0.99
CA LEU A 204 2.19 -7.19 -0.16
C LEU A 204 2.50 -8.67 0.07
N ALA A 205 1.50 -9.52 -0.17
CA ALA A 205 1.62 -10.95 0.02
C ALA A 205 1.11 -11.71 -1.21
N HIS A 206 1.73 -12.87 -1.47
CA HIS A 206 1.22 -13.76 -2.51
C HIS A 206 0.06 -14.61 -1.99
N SER A 207 -0.99 -14.74 -2.78
CA SER A 207 -2.02 -15.75 -2.55
C SER A 207 -1.56 -17.12 -3.07
N ARG A 208 -2.02 -18.19 -2.42
CA ARG A 208 -1.88 -19.54 -2.96
C ARG A 208 -2.66 -19.61 -4.27
N LYS A 209 -2.20 -20.45 -5.19
CA LYS A 209 -3.04 -20.84 -6.32
C LYS A 209 -4.27 -21.53 -5.75
N GLY A 210 -5.43 -20.90 -5.90
CA GLY A 210 -6.71 -21.52 -5.59
C GLY A 210 -6.97 -22.76 -6.47
N LYS A 211 -7.99 -23.51 -6.15
CA LYS A 211 -8.43 -24.64 -7.01
C LYS A 211 -8.82 -24.17 -8.41
N ASP A 212 -9.19 -22.90 -8.54
CA ASP A 212 -9.56 -22.26 -9.80
C ASP A 212 -8.87 -20.88 -9.89
N GLU A 213 -7.94 -20.71 -10.83
CA GLU A 213 -7.26 -19.44 -11.11
C GLU A 213 -8.20 -18.39 -11.71
N LEU A 214 -9.38 -18.80 -12.18
CA LEU A 214 -10.39 -17.92 -12.78
C LEU A 214 -11.33 -17.31 -11.73
N ALA A 215 -11.32 -17.84 -10.50
CA ALA A 215 -12.11 -17.32 -9.40
C ALA A 215 -11.29 -16.34 -8.52
N PRO A 216 -11.91 -15.27 -8.00
CA PRO A 216 -11.23 -14.38 -7.05
C PRO A 216 -10.81 -15.15 -5.79
N PRO A 217 -9.56 -14.98 -5.32
CA PRO A 217 -9.14 -15.53 -4.03
C PRO A 217 -9.89 -14.86 -2.88
N ASN A 218 -9.92 -15.50 -1.72
CA ASN A 218 -10.46 -14.96 -0.48
C ASN A 218 -9.36 -14.84 0.60
N LYS A 219 -9.68 -14.25 1.76
CA LYS A 219 -8.72 -14.04 2.84
C LYS A 219 -8.01 -15.29 3.35
N TYR A 220 -8.56 -16.48 3.12
CA TYR A 220 -7.95 -17.76 3.51
C TYR A 220 -6.95 -18.30 2.47
N ASP A 221 -6.94 -17.71 1.27
CA ASP A 221 -6.03 -18.11 0.18
C ASP A 221 -4.67 -17.40 0.25
N VAL A 222 -4.45 -16.53 1.24
CA VAL A 222 -3.16 -15.86 1.44
C VAL A 222 -2.07 -16.91 1.69
N ARG A 223 -0.99 -16.85 0.91
CA ARG A 223 0.19 -17.70 1.16
C ARG A 223 0.77 -17.36 2.53
N GLY A 224 1.00 -18.38 3.33
CA GLY A 224 1.36 -18.25 4.70
C GLY A 224 0.28 -18.83 5.62
N SER A 225 0.33 -18.52 6.89
CA SER A 225 -0.71 -18.95 7.81
C SER A 225 -1.90 -17.99 7.74
N ALA A 226 -3.13 -18.51 7.94
CA ALA A 226 -4.30 -17.69 8.19
C ALA A 226 -4.04 -16.65 9.30
N SER A 227 -3.11 -16.97 10.21
CA SER A 227 -2.68 -16.08 11.29
C SER A 227 -2.05 -14.75 10.82
N ILE A 228 -1.55 -14.64 9.58
CA ILE A 228 -1.05 -13.36 9.06
C ILE A 228 -2.21 -12.38 8.87
N THR A 229 -3.32 -12.84 8.30
CA THR A 229 -4.52 -12.01 8.11
C THR A 229 -5.22 -11.70 9.43
N ASP A 230 -5.08 -12.58 10.44
CA ASP A 230 -5.62 -12.33 11.78
C ASP A 230 -4.90 -11.17 12.48
N LEU A 231 -3.58 -11.05 12.26
CA LEU A 231 -2.76 -9.97 12.81
C LEU A 231 -3.00 -8.62 12.13
N ALA A 232 -3.41 -8.61 10.86
CA ALA A 232 -3.67 -7.39 10.11
C ALA A 232 -4.89 -6.64 10.63
N ASP A 233 -4.88 -5.32 10.49
CA ASP A 233 -6.06 -4.47 10.70
C ASP A 233 -6.92 -4.44 9.45
N ASN A 234 -6.29 -4.44 8.27
CA ASN A 234 -6.98 -4.44 6.98
C ASN A 234 -6.44 -5.55 6.07
N VAL A 235 -7.33 -6.14 5.26
CA VAL A 235 -6.97 -7.08 4.20
C VAL A 235 -7.66 -6.66 2.91
N PHE A 236 -6.85 -6.26 1.90
CA PHE A 236 -7.28 -5.79 0.59
C PHE A 236 -6.81 -6.74 -0.50
N THR A 237 -7.62 -7.75 -0.83
CA THR A 237 -7.24 -8.75 -1.85
C THR A 237 -7.33 -8.17 -3.25
N VAL A 238 -6.23 -8.27 -3.99
CA VAL A 238 -6.13 -7.80 -5.38
C VAL A 238 -6.33 -8.96 -6.34
N TYR A 239 -7.35 -8.86 -7.18
CA TYR A 239 -7.68 -9.85 -8.19
C TYR A 239 -7.73 -9.23 -9.58
N ARG A 240 -7.07 -9.87 -10.55
CA ARG A 240 -7.17 -9.56 -11.98
C ARG A 240 -8.15 -10.54 -12.63
N ASN A 241 -9.12 -10.05 -13.38
CA ASN A 241 -10.16 -10.87 -14.00
C ASN A 241 -9.62 -11.68 -15.19
N LYS A 242 -8.94 -12.78 -14.85
CA LYS A 242 -8.37 -13.70 -15.85
C LYS A 242 -9.45 -14.38 -16.68
N ARG A 243 -10.65 -14.58 -16.12
CA ARG A 243 -11.78 -15.13 -16.85
C ARG A 243 -12.18 -14.21 -18.01
N LYS A 244 -12.40 -12.91 -17.73
CA LYS A 244 -12.69 -11.91 -18.78
C LYS A 244 -11.62 -11.91 -19.87
N GLU A 245 -10.34 -11.91 -19.48
CA GLU A 245 -9.22 -11.90 -20.45
C GLU A 245 -9.29 -13.12 -21.38
N LYS A 246 -9.55 -14.29 -20.83
CA LYS A 246 -9.69 -15.53 -21.58
C LYS A 246 -10.90 -15.48 -22.52
N GLU A 247 -12.08 -15.11 -22.00
CA GLU A 247 -13.32 -15.00 -22.78
C GLU A 247 -13.19 -13.98 -23.92
N LEU A 248 -12.53 -12.85 -23.68
CA LEU A 248 -12.24 -11.85 -24.73
C LEU A 248 -11.30 -12.41 -25.82
N ALA A 249 -10.28 -13.17 -25.43
CA ALA A 249 -9.37 -13.81 -26.38
C ALA A 249 -10.07 -14.87 -27.23
N GLU A 250 -11.10 -15.52 -26.69
CA GLU A 250 -11.96 -16.48 -27.38
C GLU A 250 -13.10 -15.83 -28.19
N GLY A 251 -13.26 -14.51 -28.13
CA GLY A 251 -14.29 -13.75 -28.85
C GLY A 251 -15.67 -13.77 -28.19
N ASN A 252 -15.80 -14.31 -26.97
CA ASN A 252 -17.08 -14.46 -26.26
C ASN A 252 -17.23 -13.53 -25.07
N GLY A 253 -16.18 -12.73 -24.75
CA GLY A 253 -16.13 -11.91 -23.55
C GLY A 253 -16.89 -10.60 -23.64
N ASN A 254 -17.35 -10.10 -22.49
CA ASN A 254 -17.90 -8.75 -22.36
C ASN A 254 -16.77 -7.75 -22.03
N PRO A 255 -16.43 -6.80 -22.93
CA PRO A 255 -15.38 -5.82 -22.68
C PRO A 255 -15.75 -4.85 -21.54
N GLU A 256 -17.02 -4.64 -21.24
CA GLU A 256 -17.50 -3.74 -20.18
C GLU A 256 -17.40 -4.34 -18.78
N GLU A 257 -17.18 -5.65 -18.68
CA GLU A 257 -16.95 -6.28 -17.38
C GLU A 257 -15.68 -5.69 -16.74
N PHE A 258 -15.60 -5.70 -15.40
CA PHE A 258 -14.43 -5.18 -14.67
C PHE A 258 -13.15 -5.97 -15.01
N ASP A 259 -12.01 -5.28 -15.00
CA ASP A 259 -10.68 -5.89 -15.23
C ASP A 259 -10.03 -6.38 -13.92
N ALA A 260 -10.36 -5.75 -12.82
CA ALA A 260 -9.81 -6.07 -11.51
C ALA A 260 -10.83 -5.88 -10.39
N LEU A 261 -10.60 -6.58 -9.28
CA LEU A 261 -11.29 -6.37 -8.02
C LEU A 261 -10.28 -5.99 -6.95
N MET A 262 -10.60 -5.00 -6.14
CA MET A 262 -10.08 -4.86 -4.80
C MET A 262 -11.15 -5.38 -3.83
N ILE A 263 -10.85 -6.49 -3.15
CA ILE A 263 -11.77 -7.13 -2.23
C ILE A 263 -11.35 -6.75 -0.81
N VAL A 264 -12.24 -6.12 -0.07
CA VAL A 264 -12.04 -5.79 1.34
C VAL A 264 -12.52 -6.97 2.16
N ASP A 265 -11.58 -7.84 2.52
CA ASP A 265 -11.84 -9.07 3.27
C ASP A 265 -11.80 -8.83 4.79
N LYS A 266 -11.21 -7.73 5.23
CA LYS A 266 -11.14 -7.28 6.63
C LYS A 266 -10.90 -5.77 6.67
N HIS A 267 -11.64 -5.09 7.55
CA HIS A 267 -11.43 -3.68 7.87
C HIS A 267 -11.77 -3.45 9.34
N ARG A 268 -10.78 -3.58 10.24
CA ARG A 268 -10.99 -3.66 11.71
C ARG A 268 -11.74 -2.48 12.30
N HIS A 269 -11.46 -1.27 11.82
CA HIS A 269 -12.05 -0.03 12.32
C HIS A 269 -13.10 0.54 11.37
N GLY A 270 -13.59 -0.27 10.42
CA GLY A 270 -14.68 0.04 9.51
C GLY A 270 -15.71 -1.09 9.52
N GLU A 271 -16.95 -0.75 9.23
CA GLU A 271 -18.05 -1.72 9.21
C GLU A 271 -18.25 -2.36 7.82
N TRP A 272 -17.45 -1.94 6.82
CA TRP A 272 -17.68 -2.34 5.44
C TRP A 272 -16.66 -3.39 4.96
N GLU A 273 -17.17 -4.51 4.51
CA GLU A 273 -16.47 -5.54 3.73
C GLU A 273 -17.19 -5.68 2.39
N GLY A 274 -16.45 -5.90 1.29
CA GLY A 274 -17.06 -6.00 -0.02
C GLY A 274 -16.08 -5.98 -1.17
N ARG A 275 -16.58 -5.70 -2.37
CA ARG A 275 -15.81 -5.76 -3.62
C ARG A 275 -15.91 -4.43 -4.35
N ILE A 276 -14.77 -3.90 -4.73
CA ILE A 276 -14.59 -2.70 -5.53
C ILE A 276 -14.22 -3.14 -6.94
N GLN A 277 -15.10 -2.88 -7.91
CA GLN A 277 -14.84 -3.17 -9.33
C GLN A 277 -14.02 -2.04 -9.93
N LEU A 278 -12.99 -2.42 -10.69
CA LEU A 278 -12.07 -1.49 -11.32
C LEU A 278 -11.77 -1.92 -12.75
N TRP A 279 -11.52 -0.93 -13.61
CA TRP A 279 -11.08 -1.11 -14.99
C TRP A 279 -9.64 -0.67 -15.13
N PHE A 280 -8.88 -1.37 -15.95
CA PHE A 280 -7.43 -1.14 -16.06
C PHE A 280 -7.07 -0.42 -17.35
N ASP A 281 -6.59 0.81 -17.23
CA ASP A 281 -5.98 1.52 -18.34
C ASP A 281 -4.54 1.05 -18.57
N LYS A 282 -4.32 0.37 -19.68
CA LYS A 282 -3.01 -0.20 -20.03
C LYS A 282 -1.96 0.88 -20.32
N GLY A 283 -2.37 2.03 -20.81
CA GLY A 283 -1.48 3.12 -21.17
C GLY A 283 -0.79 3.71 -19.94
N SER A 284 -1.57 4.18 -19.01
CA SER A 284 -1.09 4.77 -17.77
C SER A 284 -0.74 3.75 -16.67
N GLN A 285 -1.15 2.49 -16.85
CA GLN A 285 -1.07 1.45 -15.80
C GLN A 285 -1.88 1.81 -14.55
N SER A 286 -3.00 2.50 -14.73
CA SER A 286 -3.90 2.94 -13.65
C SER A 286 -5.19 2.14 -13.62
N TYR A 287 -5.78 2.08 -12.42
CA TYR A 287 -7.12 1.54 -12.22
C TYR A 287 -8.12 2.69 -12.12
N VAL A 288 -9.21 2.61 -12.87
CA VAL A 288 -10.31 3.58 -12.91
C VAL A 288 -11.62 2.94 -12.46
N GLU A 289 -12.62 3.76 -12.15
CA GLU A 289 -13.88 3.31 -11.55
C GLU A 289 -14.97 2.93 -12.55
N ARG A 290 -14.77 3.23 -13.84
CA ARG A 290 -15.76 2.98 -14.89
C ARG A 290 -15.09 2.47 -16.16
N TYR A 291 -15.84 1.71 -16.92
CA TYR A 291 -15.44 1.30 -18.25
C TYR A 291 -15.15 2.52 -19.15
N ASN A 292 -14.05 2.48 -19.88
CA ASN A 292 -13.58 3.56 -20.76
C ASN A 292 -13.33 4.92 -20.07
N GLU A 293 -13.30 4.99 -18.76
CA GLU A 293 -12.87 6.19 -18.05
C GLU A 293 -11.39 6.45 -18.32
N GLN A 294 -11.08 7.71 -18.63
CA GLN A 294 -9.69 8.14 -18.83
C GLN A 294 -9.07 8.51 -17.48
N PRO A 295 -7.88 7.98 -17.17
CA PRO A 295 -7.14 8.38 -15.96
C PRO A 295 -6.87 9.89 -15.99
N LYS A 296 -7.12 10.55 -14.86
CA LYS A 296 -6.89 11.99 -14.73
C LYS A 296 -5.44 12.25 -14.35
N ALA A 297 -4.81 13.22 -15.02
CA ALA A 297 -3.51 13.71 -14.58
C ALA A 297 -3.63 14.39 -13.21
N MET A 298 -2.65 14.13 -12.33
CA MET A 298 -2.53 14.80 -11.03
C MET A 298 -2.13 16.26 -11.23
N LYS A 299 -2.65 17.13 -10.37
CA LYS A 299 -2.20 18.52 -10.25
C LYS A 299 -1.11 18.58 -9.20
N LEU A 300 0.15 18.49 -9.62
CA LEU A 300 1.29 18.35 -8.70
C LEU A 300 1.60 19.63 -7.92
N PHE A 301 1.28 20.79 -8.49
CA PHE A 301 1.46 22.09 -7.85
C PHE A 301 0.11 22.80 -7.89
N ALA A 302 -0.24 23.50 -6.81
CA ALA A 302 -1.33 24.48 -6.89
C ALA A 302 -0.97 25.46 -8.01
N ALA A 303 -1.93 25.80 -8.88
CA ALA A 303 -1.75 26.92 -9.77
C ALA A 303 -1.38 28.10 -8.86
N ASP A 304 -0.23 28.73 -9.08
CA ASP A 304 0.08 30.01 -8.48
C ASP A 304 -1.15 30.88 -8.76
N GLU A 305 -1.83 31.34 -7.69
CA GLU A 305 -2.84 32.36 -7.84
C GLU A 305 -2.13 33.49 -8.59
N GLU A 306 -2.51 33.74 -9.84
CA GLU A 306 -2.10 34.96 -10.53
C GLU A 306 -2.60 36.09 -9.65
N VAL A 307 -1.66 36.66 -8.88
CA VAL A 307 -1.88 37.93 -8.21
C VAL A 307 -1.84 38.95 -9.32
N ASP A 308 -3.01 39.24 -9.88
CA ASP A 308 -3.20 40.42 -10.71
C ASP A 308 -2.81 41.65 -9.89
N PHE A 309 -1.75 42.33 -10.32
CA PHE A 309 -1.33 43.61 -9.81
C PHE A 309 -2.12 44.74 -10.50
#